data_9339c42016ec36e681d6c6ceedb8a932
#
_entry.id   9339c42016ec36e681d6c6ceedb8a932
#
_cell.length_a   1.000
_cell.length_b   1.000
_cell.length_c   1.000
_cell.angle_alpha   90.00
_cell.angle_beta   90.00
_cell.angle_gamma   90.00
#
_symmetry.space_group_name_H-M   'P 1'
#
loop_
_entity.id
_entity.type
_entity.pdbx_description
1 polymer ?
#
loop_
_entity_poly.entity_id
_entity_poly.type
_entity_poly.pdbx_seq_one_letter_code
_entity_poly.pdbx_strand_id
1 'polypeptide(L)'
;VAGGEIYTNLERGVIDATEWIGPYHDYLMGFYQVAKYYYYPGWQEPGGVLEMIANKSKFESLPTDLQEIVRKGIESLNIWMQCEFDSKNSVYLNKLLNEENVQLKVFPTDVLKSFKEKSKEVLLEMIEKDPKSKKIFDAYEAFRIKFKDWSVVSDKIYYEL
;
A
#
# COMPACT_ATOMS: atom_id res chain seq x y z
N VAL A 1 -1.69 -2.42 -17.23
CA VAL A 1 -3.01 -3.01 -17.56
C VAL A 1 -4.05 -2.55 -16.55
N ALA A 2 -5.32 -2.55 -16.90
CA ALA A 2 -6.39 -2.21 -15.95
C ALA A 2 -6.56 -3.32 -14.91
N GLY A 3 -6.97 -2.94 -13.67
CA GLY A 3 -7.08 -3.90 -12.55
C GLY A 3 -7.92 -5.14 -12.86
N GLY A 4 -9.05 -4.99 -13.55
CA GLY A 4 -9.89 -6.13 -13.97
C GLY A 4 -9.28 -7.05 -15.03
N GLU A 5 -8.16 -6.67 -15.64
CA GLU A 5 -7.48 -7.44 -16.68
C GLU A 5 -6.23 -8.17 -16.17
N ILE A 6 -5.81 -7.90 -14.94
CA ILE A 6 -4.54 -8.42 -14.39
C ILE A 6 -4.52 -9.94 -14.41
N TYR A 7 -5.55 -10.58 -13.85
CA TYR A 7 -5.63 -12.05 -13.79
C TYR A 7 -5.47 -12.69 -15.17
N THR A 8 -6.26 -12.24 -16.13
CA THR A 8 -6.23 -12.79 -17.51
C THR A 8 -4.91 -12.54 -18.20
N ASN A 9 -4.27 -11.39 -17.96
CA ASN A 9 -2.98 -11.09 -18.56
C ASN A 9 -1.84 -11.92 -17.93
N LEU A 10 -1.89 -12.19 -16.62
CA LEU A 10 -0.98 -13.15 -15.97
C LEU A 10 -1.18 -14.57 -16.49
N GLU A 11 -2.43 -15.03 -16.57
CA GLU A 11 -2.79 -16.37 -17.05
C GLU A 11 -2.28 -16.62 -18.47
N ARG A 12 -2.37 -15.61 -19.35
CA ARG A 12 -1.94 -15.69 -20.74
C ARG A 12 -0.46 -15.40 -20.95
N GLY A 13 0.28 -15.03 -19.91
CA GLY A 13 1.68 -14.64 -20.00
C GLY A 13 1.90 -13.33 -20.78
N VAL A 14 0.92 -12.44 -20.82
CA VAL A 14 1.05 -11.08 -21.39
C VAL A 14 1.84 -10.19 -20.46
N ILE A 15 1.70 -10.42 -19.14
CA ILE A 15 2.53 -9.84 -18.11
C ILE A 15 3.14 -10.95 -17.27
N ASP A 16 4.36 -10.75 -16.79
CA ASP A 16 5.12 -11.74 -16.01
C ASP A 16 4.93 -11.59 -14.51
N ALA A 17 4.52 -10.40 -14.06
CA ALA A 17 4.32 -10.08 -12.64
C ALA A 17 3.31 -8.96 -12.49
N THR A 18 2.76 -8.85 -11.30
CA THR A 18 1.90 -7.74 -10.88
C THR A 18 2.16 -7.40 -9.41
N GLU A 19 1.75 -6.22 -9.02
CA GLU A 19 1.44 -5.87 -7.63
C GLU A 19 -0.05 -5.57 -7.52
N TRP A 20 -0.62 -5.65 -6.32
CA TRP A 20 -2.03 -5.30 -6.12
C TRP A 20 -2.22 -4.61 -4.77
N ILE A 21 -2.60 -5.34 -3.70
CA ILE A 21 -2.87 -4.70 -2.41
C ILE A 21 -2.14 -5.42 -1.27
N GLY A 22 -2.33 -6.73 -1.15
CA GLY A 22 -1.76 -7.54 -0.09
C GLY A 22 -2.45 -8.90 0.01
N PRO A 23 -1.97 -9.81 0.88
CA PRO A 23 -2.38 -11.21 0.90
C PRO A 23 -3.89 -11.45 0.86
N TYR A 24 -4.66 -10.64 1.58
CA TYR A 24 -6.11 -10.75 1.60
C TYR A 24 -6.74 -10.51 0.23
N HIS A 25 -6.46 -9.36 -0.37
CA HIS A 25 -7.06 -8.98 -1.64
C HIS A 25 -6.48 -9.76 -2.82
N ASP A 26 -5.19 -10.07 -2.77
CA ASP A 26 -4.50 -10.87 -3.79
C ASP A 26 -5.08 -12.29 -3.85
N TYR A 27 -5.42 -12.86 -2.68
CA TYR A 27 -6.13 -14.13 -2.60
C TYR A 27 -7.53 -14.04 -3.22
N LEU A 28 -8.30 -12.99 -2.89
CA LEU A 28 -9.65 -12.80 -3.44
C LEU A 28 -9.65 -12.59 -4.96
N MET A 29 -8.59 -12.02 -5.51
CA MET A 29 -8.38 -11.90 -6.96
C MET A 29 -7.95 -13.21 -7.62
N GLY A 30 -7.64 -14.24 -6.83
CA GLY A 30 -7.25 -15.55 -7.33
C GLY A 30 -5.85 -15.61 -7.94
N PHE A 31 -4.99 -14.63 -7.68
CA PHE A 31 -3.65 -14.55 -8.31
C PHE A 31 -2.78 -15.76 -8.02
N TYR A 32 -2.96 -16.45 -6.90
CA TYR A 32 -2.25 -17.68 -6.54
C TYR A 32 -2.45 -18.82 -7.57
N GLN A 33 -3.51 -18.78 -8.36
CA GLN A 33 -3.78 -19.77 -9.40
C GLN A 33 -2.86 -19.60 -10.61
N VAL A 34 -2.44 -18.36 -10.89
CA VAL A 34 -1.66 -17.98 -12.08
C VAL A 34 -0.25 -17.47 -11.76
N ALA A 35 0.05 -17.19 -10.50
CA ALA A 35 1.36 -16.74 -10.03
C ALA A 35 1.78 -17.54 -8.78
N LYS A 36 2.92 -18.23 -8.86
CA LYS A 36 3.40 -19.14 -7.81
C LYS A 36 4.35 -18.49 -6.80
N TYR A 37 4.91 -17.35 -7.12
CA TYR A 37 5.89 -16.64 -6.30
C TYR A 37 5.28 -15.37 -5.73
N TYR A 38 5.44 -15.17 -4.42
CA TYR A 38 4.95 -14.00 -3.71
C TYR A 38 6.12 -13.28 -3.07
N TYR A 39 6.47 -12.11 -3.61
CA TYR A 39 7.65 -11.37 -3.19
C TYR A 39 7.33 -10.32 -2.12
N TYR A 40 8.24 -10.17 -1.15
CA TYR A 40 8.19 -9.12 -0.13
C TYR A 40 9.59 -8.48 0.07
N PRO A 41 9.67 -7.30 0.69
CA PRO A 41 8.58 -6.41 1.08
C PRO A 41 7.92 -5.74 -0.12
N GLY A 42 6.70 -5.22 0.06
CA GLY A 42 6.05 -4.31 -0.88
C GLY A 42 6.79 -2.97 -0.92
N TRP A 43 7.90 -2.91 -1.61
CA TRP A 43 8.84 -1.79 -1.58
C TRP A 43 8.25 -0.49 -2.16
N GLN A 44 7.33 -0.61 -3.11
CA GLN A 44 6.71 0.51 -3.81
C GLN A 44 5.64 1.18 -2.97
N GLU A 45 4.89 0.41 -2.20
CA GLU A 45 3.79 0.89 -1.37
C GLU A 45 3.61 -0.02 -0.15
N PRO A 46 4.39 0.21 0.92
CA PRO A 46 4.32 -0.63 2.13
C PRO A 46 3.03 -0.44 2.93
N GLY A 47 2.23 0.56 2.60
CA GLY A 47 0.92 0.83 3.18
C GLY A 47 0.13 1.79 2.32
N GLY A 48 -1.13 1.46 2.04
CA GLY A 48 -2.03 2.28 1.25
C GLY A 48 -2.61 3.45 2.05
N VAL A 49 -2.79 4.59 1.38
CA VAL A 49 -3.59 5.71 1.90
C VAL A 49 -4.79 5.87 0.98
N LEU A 50 -5.96 5.50 1.48
CA LEU A 50 -7.21 5.62 0.74
C LEU A 50 -7.98 6.85 1.20
N GLU A 51 -8.64 7.51 0.26
CA GLU A 51 -9.46 8.68 0.54
C GLU A 51 -10.90 8.49 0.06
N MET A 52 -11.83 9.15 0.73
CA MET A 52 -13.17 9.31 0.22
C MET A 52 -13.24 10.55 -0.68
N ILE A 53 -13.63 10.36 -1.92
CA ILE A 53 -13.83 11.45 -2.88
C ILE A 53 -15.32 11.75 -3.00
N ALA A 54 -15.70 12.99 -2.79
CA ALA A 54 -17.07 13.46 -2.91
C ALA A 54 -17.19 14.67 -3.83
N ASN A 55 -18.28 14.75 -4.58
CA ASN A 55 -18.60 15.97 -5.31
C ASN A 55 -18.87 17.09 -4.31
N LYS A 56 -18.08 18.16 -4.36
CA LYS A 56 -18.12 19.26 -3.39
C LYS A 56 -19.52 19.86 -3.25
N SER A 57 -20.16 20.24 -4.36
CA SER A 57 -21.48 20.88 -4.31
C SER A 57 -22.57 19.96 -3.77
N LYS A 58 -22.48 18.66 -4.03
CA LYS A 58 -23.41 17.66 -3.45
C LYS A 58 -23.20 17.49 -1.97
N PHE A 59 -21.94 17.40 -1.52
CA PHE A 59 -21.63 17.29 -0.11
C PHE A 59 -22.06 18.54 0.67
N GLU A 60 -21.77 19.75 0.14
CA GLU A 60 -22.13 21.03 0.75
C GLU A 60 -23.66 21.28 0.72
N SER A 61 -24.41 20.61 -0.14
CA SER A 61 -25.89 20.68 -0.14
C SER A 61 -26.57 19.84 0.94
N LEU A 62 -25.82 18.98 1.63
CA LEU A 62 -26.35 18.25 2.77
C LEU A 62 -26.53 19.17 3.98
N PRO A 63 -27.54 18.96 4.84
CA PRO A 63 -27.60 19.55 6.16
C PRO A 63 -26.29 19.33 6.94
N THR A 64 -25.94 20.28 7.80
CA THR A 64 -24.66 20.26 8.53
C THR A 64 -24.49 19.01 9.39
N ASP A 65 -25.55 18.54 10.03
CA ASP A 65 -25.55 17.31 10.81
C ASP A 65 -25.22 16.07 9.96
N LEU A 66 -25.75 15.98 8.75
CA LEU A 66 -25.41 14.89 7.82
C LEU A 66 -23.98 15.00 7.31
N GLN A 67 -23.46 16.22 7.07
CA GLN A 67 -22.05 16.40 6.74
C GLN A 67 -21.14 15.89 7.85
N GLU A 68 -21.46 16.16 9.12
CA GLU A 68 -20.69 15.69 10.26
C GLU A 68 -20.80 14.16 10.44
N ILE A 69 -21.96 13.56 10.22
CA ILE A 69 -22.12 12.10 10.23
C ILE A 69 -21.19 11.46 9.19
N VAL A 70 -21.15 11.99 7.98
CA VAL A 70 -20.25 11.48 6.93
C VAL A 70 -18.78 11.62 7.35
N ARG A 71 -18.36 12.78 7.88
CA ARG A 71 -16.98 12.98 8.36
C ARG A 71 -16.61 11.98 9.44
N LYS A 72 -17.47 11.81 10.44
CA LYS A 72 -17.22 10.85 11.54
C LYS A 72 -17.24 9.40 11.08
N GLY A 73 -18.09 9.08 10.11
CA GLY A 73 -18.08 7.77 9.47
C GLY A 73 -16.75 7.45 8.79
N ILE A 74 -16.18 8.42 8.07
CA ILE A 74 -14.87 8.26 7.41
C ILE A 74 -13.74 8.09 8.44
N GLU A 75 -13.74 8.88 9.52
CA GLU A 75 -12.75 8.74 10.60
C GLU A 75 -12.79 7.33 11.22
N SER A 76 -13.99 6.81 11.49
CA SER A 76 -14.17 5.44 12.00
C SER A 76 -13.73 4.38 10.98
N LEU A 77 -14.06 4.59 9.71
CA LEU A 77 -13.71 3.67 8.63
C LEU A 77 -12.18 3.55 8.46
N ASN A 78 -11.45 4.64 8.65
CA ASN A 78 -9.99 4.63 8.57
C ASN A 78 -9.36 3.66 9.57
N ILE A 79 -9.78 3.71 10.84
CA ILE A 79 -9.29 2.79 11.88
C ILE A 79 -9.74 1.36 11.60
N TRP A 80 -11.01 1.18 11.26
CA TRP A 80 -11.56 -0.15 10.96
C TRP A 80 -10.82 -0.81 9.80
N MET A 81 -10.55 -0.07 8.72
CA MET A 81 -9.87 -0.59 7.55
C MET A 81 -8.44 -1.04 7.87
N GLN A 82 -7.69 -0.27 8.66
CA GLN A 82 -6.36 -0.66 9.11
C GLN A 82 -6.39 -1.99 9.89
N CYS A 83 -7.29 -2.10 10.86
CA CYS A 83 -7.46 -3.32 11.65
C CYS A 83 -7.91 -4.52 10.80
N GLU A 84 -8.80 -4.30 9.84
CA GLU A 84 -9.29 -5.33 8.92
C GLU A 84 -8.15 -5.85 8.03
N PHE A 85 -7.34 -4.96 7.45
CA PHE A 85 -6.21 -5.34 6.61
C PHE A 85 -5.16 -6.12 7.39
N ASP A 86 -4.74 -5.64 8.55
CA ASP A 86 -3.73 -6.32 9.37
C ASP A 86 -4.20 -7.72 9.79
N SER A 87 -5.45 -7.82 10.27
CA SER A 87 -6.05 -9.09 10.64
C SER A 87 -6.18 -10.05 9.47
N LYS A 88 -6.75 -9.60 8.37
CA LYS A 88 -7.01 -10.45 7.19
C LYS A 88 -5.73 -10.82 6.45
N ASN A 89 -4.78 -9.88 6.29
CA ASN A 89 -3.52 -10.18 5.63
C ASN A 89 -2.77 -11.31 6.33
N SER A 90 -2.76 -11.34 7.67
CA SER A 90 -2.16 -12.44 8.43
C SER A 90 -2.81 -13.80 8.12
N VAL A 91 -4.14 -13.87 8.13
CA VAL A 91 -4.89 -15.10 7.85
C VAL A 91 -4.68 -15.56 6.41
N TYR A 92 -4.78 -14.66 5.45
CA TYR A 92 -4.71 -15.00 4.03
C TYR A 92 -3.28 -15.28 3.55
N LEU A 93 -2.26 -14.68 4.18
CA LEU A 93 -0.88 -15.09 3.95
C LEU A 93 -0.69 -16.57 4.33
N ASN A 94 -1.22 -16.99 5.48
CA ASN A 94 -1.17 -18.39 5.90
C ASN A 94 -1.84 -19.32 4.89
N LYS A 95 -3.01 -18.95 4.38
CA LYS A 95 -3.70 -19.71 3.32
C LYS A 95 -2.87 -19.82 2.05
N LEU A 96 -2.34 -18.70 1.55
CA LEU A 96 -1.49 -18.69 0.35
C LEU A 96 -0.32 -19.67 0.47
N LEU A 97 0.35 -19.68 1.62
CA LEU A 97 1.54 -20.50 1.83
C LEU A 97 1.25 -21.98 2.09
N ASN A 98 0.23 -22.28 2.88
CA ASN A 98 -0.01 -23.63 3.39
C ASN A 98 -1.14 -24.39 2.66
N GLU A 99 -2.10 -23.68 2.08
CA GLU A 99 -3.21 -24.31 1.36
C GLU A 99 -3.01 -24.26 -0.16
N GLU A 100 -2.47 -23.15 -0.68
CA GLU A 100 -2.32 -22.91 -2.12
C GLU A 100 -0.88 -23.12 -2.64
N ASN A 101 0.05 -23.49 -1.77
CA ASN A 101 1.46 -23.76 -2.11
C ASN A 101 2.19 -22.61 -2.81
N VAL A 102 1.82 -21.37 -2.52
CA VAL A 102 2.53 -20.18 -2.98
C VAL A 102 3.87 -20.08 -2.27
N GLN A 103 4.92 -19.75 -3.00
CA GLN A 103 6.26 -19.62 -2.46
C GLN A 103 6.56 -18.17 -2.10
N LEU A 104 6.68 -17.90 -0.80
CA LEU A 104 7.12 -16.59 -0.32
C LEU A 104 8.62 -16.38 -0.62
N LYS A 105 8.96 -15.27 -1.24
CA LYS A 105 10.31 -14.91 -1.64
C LYS A 105 10.65 -13.50 -1.14
N VAL A 106 11.87 -13.33 -0.65
CA VAL A 106 12.40 -12.02 -0.32
C VAL A 106 13.08 -11.39 -1.53
N PHE A 107 12.86 -10.10 -1.76
CA PHE A 107 13.66 -9.37 -2.75
C PHE A 107 15.13 -9.32 -2.32
N PRO A 108 16.09 -9.58 -3.23
CA PRO A 108 17.50 -9.39 -2.93
C PRO A 108 17.79 -7.97 -2.44
N THR A 109 18.70 -7.86 -1.47
CA THR A 109 19.01 -6.56 -0.82
C THR A 109 19.57 -5.53 -1.80
N ASP A 110 20.34 -5.94 -2.77
CA ASP A 110 20.90 -5.09 -3.83
C ASP A 110 19.80 -4.54 -4.75
N VAL A 111 18.80 -5.35 -5.07
CA VAL A 111 17.60 -4.93 -5.82
C VAL A 111 16.83 -3.87 -5.04
N LEU A 112 16.55 -4.11 -3.75
CA LEU A 112 15.86 -3.13 -2.90
C LEU A 112 16.63 -1.81 -2.75
N LYS A 113 17.97 -1.88 -2.65
CA LYS A 113 18.82 -0.68 -2.66
C LYS A 113 18.71 0.08 -3.96
N SER A 114 18.78 -0.62 -5.10
CA SER A 114 18.63 0.00 -6.42
C SER A 114 17.26 0.66 -6.58
N PHE A 115 16.19 0.01 -6.18
CA PHE A 115 14.83 0.60 -6.21
C PHE A 115 14.75 1.88 -5.37
N LYS A 116 15.32 1.86 -4.17
CA LYS A 116 15.36 3.04 -3.29
C LYS A 116 16.13 4.21 -3.92
N GLU A 117 17.26 3.93 -4.55
CA GLU A 117 18.07 4.96 -5.23
C GLU A 117 17.31 5.55 -6.43
N LYS A 118 16.72 4.69 -7.27
CA LYS A 118 15.94 5.13 -8.43
C LYS A 118 14.67 5.89 -8.04
N SER A 119 13.97 5.46 -7.01
CA SER A 119 12.83 6.20 -6.47
C SER A 119 13.22 7.60 -6.00
N LYS A 120 14.38 7.73 -5.35
CA LYS A 120 14.89 9.01 -4.93
C LYS A 120 15.24 9.93 -6.12
N GLU A 121 15.88 9.39 -7.16
CA GLU A 121 16.18 10.13 -8.39
C GLU A 121 14.89 10.70 -9.01
N VAL A 122 13.87 9.85 -9.21
CA VAL A 122 12.58 10.27 -9.78
C VAL A 122 11.88 11.33 -8.92
N LEU A 123 11.89 11.19 -7.60
CA LEU A 123 11.33 12.18 -6.69
C LEU A 123 12.06 13.53 -6.80
N LEU A 124 13.39 13.53 -6.89
CA LEU A 124 14.17 14.75 -7.07
C LEU A 124 13.83 15.44 -8.40
N GLU A 125 13.71 14.71 -9.49
CA GLU A 125 13.29 15.27 -10.77
C GLU A 125 11.88 15.88 -10.73
N MET A 126 10.96 15.28 -9.97
CA MET A 126 9.60 15.82 -9.81
C MET A 126 9.60 17.14 -9.05
N ILE A 127 10.34 17.22 -7.94
CA ILE A 127 10.36 18.43 -7.10
C ILE A 127 11.10 19.60 -7.74
N GLU A 128 12.04 19.33 -8.64
CA GLU A 128 12.71 20.38 -9.43
C GLU A 128 11.74 21.07 -10.39
N LYS A 129 10.75 20.35 -10.90
CA LYS A 129 9.80 20.84 -11.90
C LYS A 129 8.57 21.54 -11.31
N ASP A 130 8.25 21.28 -10.04
CA ASP A 130 7.05 21.83 -9.41
C ASP A 130 7.28 22.26 -7.95
N PRO A 131 7.17 23.58 -7.66
CA PRO A 131 7.33 24.11 -6.31
C PRO A 131 6.32 23.57 -5.28
N LYS A 132 5.12 23.14 -5.72
CA LYS A 132 4.14 22.54 -4.82
C LYS A 132 4.57 21.15 -4.39
N SER A 133 5.04 20.36 -5.33
CA SER A 133 5.61 19.03 -5.06
C SER A 133 6.81 19.15 -4.12
N LYS A 134 7.68 20.15 -4.32
CA LYS A 134 8.81 20.43 -3.41
C LYS A 134 8.34 20.70 -1.99
N LYS A 135 7.36 21.56 -1.80
CA LYS A 135 6.83 21.89 -0.47
C LYS A 135 6.27 20.65 0.25
N ILE A 136 5.55 19.79 -0.48
CA ILE A 136 4.99 18.54 0.07
C ILE A 136 6.13 17.59 0.44
N PHE A 137 7.10 17.41 -0.44
CA PHE A 137 8.25 16.55 -0.22
C PHE A 137 9.08 16.97 0.99
N ASP A 138 9.37 18.27 1.13
CA ASP A 138 10.14 18.81 2.26
C ASP A 138 9.43 18.51 3.60
N ALA A 139 8.11 18.70 3.66
CA ALA A 139 7.31 18.39 4.85
C ALA A 139 7.28 16.88 5.17
N TYR A 140 7.09 16.05 4.14
CA TYR A 140 7.13 14.60 4.26
C TYR A 140 8.50 14.11 4.76
N GLU A 141 9.58 14.55 4.17
CA GLU A 141 10.93 14.11 4.52
C GLU A 141 11.31 14.55 5.95
N ALA A 142 10.93 15.77 6.37
CA ALA A 142 11.12 16.22 7.74
C ALA A 142 10.36 15.35 8.76
N PHE A 143 9.14 14.92 8.42
CA PHE A 143 8.38 14.00 9.25
C PHE A 143 9.01 12.59 9.25
N ARG A 144 9.35 12.06 8.08
CA ARG A 144 9.93 10.73 7.91
C ARG A 144 11.20 10.54 8.76
N ILE A 145 12.08 11.55 8.80
CA ILE A 145 13.29 11.50 9.61
C ILE A 145 12.95 11.38 11.10
N LYS A 146 12.05 12.23 11.60
CA LYS A 146 11.62 12.18 13.00
C LYS A 146 10.91 10.87 13.36
N PHE A 147 10.04 10.40 12.49
CA PHE A 147 9.31 9.16 12.72
C PHE A 147 10.23 7.94 12.72
N LYS A 148 11.29 7.94 11.90
CA LYS A 148 12.29 6.87 11.91
C LYS A 148 12.95 6.72 13.29
N ASP A 149 13.31 7.81 13.91
CA ASP A 149 13.95 7.79 15.25
C ASP A 149 12.99 7.21 16.31
N TRP A 150 11.71 7.58 16.23
CA TRP A 150 10.67 7.01 17.09
C TRP A 150 10.45 5.50 16.82
N SER A 151 10.32 5.10 15.56
CA SER A 151 10.04 3.71 15.19
C SER A 151 11.12 2.73 15.66
N VAL A 152 12.37 3.16 15.72
CA VAL A 152 13.48 2.34 16.21
C VAL A 152 13.35 1.97 17.68
N VAL A 153 12.81 2.87 18.50
CA VAL A 153 12.67 2.68 19.96
C VAL A 153 11.27 2.22 20.38
N SER A 154 10.33 2.15 19.43
CA SER A 154 8.96 1.69 19.66
C SER A 154 8.74 0.33 18.97
N ASP A 155 8.07 0.34 17.81
CA ASP A 155 7.56 -0.87 17.18
C ASP A 155 8.67 -1.81 16.74
N LYS A 156 9.74 -1.27 16.13
CA LYS A 156 10.80 -2.10 15.56
C LYS A 156 11.48 -2.98 16.61
N ILE A 157 11.88 -2.42 17.73
CA ILE A 157 12.54 -3.16 18.79
C ILE A 157 11.65 -4.26 19.39
N TYR A 158 10.33 -3.99 19.45
CA TYR A 158 9.36 -4.95 19.95
C TYR A 158 9.27 -6.20 19.08
N TYR A 159 9.29 -6.03 17.76
CA TYR A 159 9.23 -7.15 16.82
C TYR A 159 10.55 -7.90 16.64
N GLU A 160 11.65 -7.37 17.16
CA GLU A 160 12.96 -8.01 17.15
C GLU A 160 13.26 -8.83 18.44
N LEU A 161 12.37 -8.76 19.47
CA LEU A 161 12.46 -9.50 20.74
C LEU A 161 11.84 -10.90 20.61
#